data_63772f245e9d5c1035d7ba5d8399d08f
#
_entry.id   63772f245e9d5c1035d7ba5d8399d08f
#
_cell.length_a   1.000
_cell.length_b   1.000
_cell.length_c   1.000
_cell.angle_alpha   90.00
_cell.angle_beta   90.00
_cell.angle_gamma   90.00
#
_symmetry.space_group_name_H-M   'P 1'
#
loop_
_entity.id
_entity.type
_entity.pdbx_description
1 polymer ?
#
loop_
_entity_poly.entity_id
_entity_poly.type
_entity_poly.pdbx_seq_one_letter_code
_entity_poly.pdbx_strand_id
1 'polypeptide(L)'
;MNKLTRQLVNSLTKKLVNKEMNNIPTITRNLLLINIICFLVQQVLQLRGINVTDWLGLHFVLASQFNVLQLISYMFLHGSWTHLFFNMFSLWMFGRIIESTLGAKRYLLYYMVCGIGAGLCQELWQTADYFIHNLSAYEMVDTGRGALMPMSQFLNSWTTIGASGACYGILLAFGALFPNERIMLLIPPIPMKAKYFVAGYAAIELFSAYTSNDNVAHFAHLGGMLFGWLLLRYWRKQTQQRQQFSGWQTWPNEQRRHSSWWQRLQRIFKKNETGNAHHTATRESDYEYNMRSKQEEARMDEILDKIHRSGYDSLTPDEKKELFRISRR
;
A
#
# COMPACT_ATOMS: atom_id res chain seq x y z
N MET A 1 -45.08 7.89 5.95
CA MET A 1 -44.41 6.69 5.40
C MET A 1 -45.01 5.46 6.05
N ASN A 2 -45.66 4.58 5.26
CA ASN A 2 -46.42 3.43 5.73
C ASN A 2 -45.45 2.38 6.36
N LYS A 3 -45.94 1.63 7.38
CA LYS A 3 -45.16 0.59 8.09
C LYS A 3 -44.50 -0.41 7.12
N LEU A 4 -45.19 -0.75 6.05
CA LEU A 4 -44.71 -1.64 4.98
C LEU A 4 -43.50 -1.03 4.19
N THR A 5 -43.60 0.24 3.84
CA THR A 5 -42.53 0.98 3.14
C THR A 5 -41.26 1.06 4.01
N ARG A 6 -41.41 1.26 5.32
CA ARG A 6 -40.31 1.29 6.29
C ARG A 6 -39.62 -0.08 6.42
N GLN A 7 -40.39 -1.16 6.44
CA GLN A 7 -39.84 -2.52 6.47
C GLN A 7 -39.13 -2.89 5.17
N LEU A 8 -39.68 -2.49 4.03
CA LEU A 8 -39.05 -2.73 2.71
C LEU A 8 -37.74 -1.95 2.56
N VAL A 9 -37.72 -0.68 2.91
CA VAL A 9 -36.51 0.15 2.90
C VAL A 9 -35.44 -0.44 3.82
N ASN A 10 -35.81 -0.82 5.06
CA ASN A 10 -34.86 -1.43 6.00
C ASN A 10 -34.31 -2.77 5.49
N SER A 11 -35.15 -3.61 4.85
CA SER A 11 -34.73 -4.91 4.32
C SER A 11 -33.81 -4.73 3.09
N LEU A 12 -34.12 -3.79 2.20
CA LEU A 12 -33.27 -3.45 1.03
C LEU A 12 -31.98 -2.83 1.46
N THR A 13 -32.00 -1.88 2.41
CA THR A 13 -30.79 -1.27 2.95
C THR A 13 -29.91 -2.33 3.62
N LYS A 14 -30.49 -3.23 4.41
CA LYS A 14 -29.75 -4.33 5.04
C LYS A 14 -29.16 -5.30 4.01
N LYS A 15 -29.89 -5.61 2.92
CA LYS A 15 -29.39 -6.45 1.81
C LYS A 15 -28.24 -5.77 1.05
N LEU A 16 -28.37 -4.47 0.75
CA LEU A 16 -27.34 -3.69 0.06
C LEU A 16 -26.08 -3.56 0.92
N VAL A 17 -26.22 -3.18 2.19
CA VAL A 17 -25.12 -3.10 3.15
C VAL A 17 -24.41 -4.44 3.30
N ASN A 18 -25.16 -5.56 3.44
CA ASN A 18 -24.54 -6.88 3.53
C ASN A 18 -23.85 -7.30 2.23
N LYS A 19 -24.35 -6.93 1.06
CA LYS A 19 -23.72 -7.22 -0.24
C LYS A 19 -22.40 -6.45 -0.38
N GLU A 20 -22.38 -5.17 -0.05
CA GLU A 20 -21.18 -4.35 -0.10
C GLU A 20 -20.14 -4.76 0.96
N MET A 21 -20.59 -5.08 2.18
CA MET A 21 -19.71 -5.58 3.24
C MET A 21 -19.09 -6.94 2.90
N ASN A 22 -19.80 -7.81 2.18
CA ASN A 22 -19.25 -9.09 1.72
C ASN A 22 -18.22 -8.95 0.58
N ASN A 23 -18.18 -7.81 -0.11
CA ASN A 23 -17.19 -7.52 -1.14
C ASN A 23 -15.88 -6.97 -0.57
N ILE A 24 -15.82 -6.63 0.72
CA ILE A 24 -14.58 -6.17 1.37
C ILE A 24 -13.85 -7.40 1.93
N PRO A 25 -12.57 -7.62 1.57
CA PRO A 25 -11.78 -8.72 2.10
C PRO A 25 -11.73 -8.71 3.64
N THR A 26 -11.63 -9.89 4.22
CA THR A 26 -11.89 -10.11 5.65
C THR A 26 -11.00 -9.29 6.58
N ILE A 27 -9.70 -9.19 6.31
CA ILE A 27 -8.77 -8.46 7.19
C ILE A 27 -9.02 -6.96 7.10
N THR A 28 -9.18 -6.41 5.89
CA THR A 28 -9.52 -4.99 5.70
C THR A 28 -10.81 -4.64 6.44
N ARG A 29 -11.85 -5.46 6.29
CA ARG A 29 -13.13 -5.27 7.00
C ARG A 29 -12.96 -5.28 8.52
N ASN A 30 -12.22 -6.25 9.04
CA ASN A 30 -12.00 -6.37 10.48
C ASN A 30 -11.16 -5.20 11.03
N LEU A 31 -10.12 -4.76 10.31
CA LEU A 31 -9.33 -3.58 10.69
C LEU A 31 -10.19 -2.31 10.70
N LEU A 32 -11.06 -2.11 9.70
CA LEU A 32 -12.00 -0.98 9.69
C LEU A 32 -12.90 -1.02 10.93
N LEU A 33 -13.52 -2.17 11.21
CA LEU A 33 -14.44 -2.33 12.34
C LEU A 33 -13.73 -2.11 13.69
N ILE A 34 -12.54 -2.70 13.89
CA ILE A 34 -11.78 -2.55 15.14
C ILE A 34 -11.42 -1.07 15.35
N ASN A 35 -10.92 -0.37 14.35
CA ASN A 35 -10.56 1.05 14.49
C ASN A 35 -11.78 1.92 14.82
N ILE A 36 -12.91 1.69 14.15
CA ILE A 36 -14.16 2.42 14.43
C ILE A 36 -14.63 2.14 15.87
N ILE A 37 -14.65 0.86 16.29
CA ILE A 37 -15.07 0.50 17.64
C ILE A 37 -14.14 1.09 18.70
N CYS A 38 -12.81 0.99 18.52
CA CYS A 38 -11.84 1.59 19.43
C CYS A 38 -12.04 3.09 19.56
N PHE A 39 -12.27 3.79 18.45
CA PHE A 39 -12.53 5.23 18.48
C PHE A 39 -13.83 5.58 19.19
N LEU A 40 -14.93 4.84 18.96
CA LEU A 40 -16.19 5.05 19.68
C LEU A 40 -16.04 4.82 21.19
N VAL A 41 -15.33 3.76 21.59
CA VAL A 41 -14.99 3.50 23.00
C VAL A 41 -14.14 4.63 23.56
N GLN A 42 -13.12 5.11 22.84
CA GLN A 42 -12.31 6.25 23.22
C GLN A 42 -13.16 7.51 23.48
N GLN A 43 -14.12 7.82 22.61
CA GLN A 43 -15.03 8.97 22.78
C GLN A 43 -15.92 8.80 24.03
N VAL A 44 -16.48 7.61 24.23
CA VAL A 44 -17.35 7.36 25.40
C VAL A 44 -16.57 7.46 26.71
N LEU A 45 -15.33 6.95 26.76
CA LEU A 45 -14.47 7.05 27.97
C LEU A 45 -14.03 8.49 28.22
N GLN A 46 -13.73 9.24 27.17
CA GLN A 46 -13.39 10.67 27.30
C GLN A 46 -14.53 11.50 27.90
N LEU A 47 -15.81 11.20 27.58
CA LEU A 47 -16.97 11.82 28.22
C LEU A 47 -17.05 11.53 29.74
N ARG A 48 -16.39 10.48 30.20
CA ARG A 48 -16.27 10.12 31.63
C ARG A 48 -14.99 10.65 32.28
N GLY A 49 -14.22 11.51 31.58
CA GLY A 49 -12.96 12.05 32.05
C GLY A 49 -11.78 11.07 31.98
N ILE A 50 -11.93 9.94 31.30
CA ILE A 50 -10.88 8.93 31.12
C ILE A 50 -10.22 9.15 29.77
N ASN A 51 -8.94 9.54 29.77
CA ASN A 51 -8.16 9.72 28.54
C ASN A 51 -7.42 8.41 28.19
N VAL A 52 -7.98 7.67 27.25
CA VAL A 52 -7.41 6.38 26.78
C VAL A 52 -6.04 6.58 26.13
N THR A 53 -5.78 7.76 25.58
CA THR A 53 -4.49 8.07 24.92
C THR A 53 -3.33 8.03 25.91
N ASP A 54 -3.55 8.37 27.17
CA ASP A 54 -2.51 8.32 28.21
C ASP A 54 -2.03 6.90 28.50
N TRP A 55 -2.83 5.89 28.19
CA TRP A 55 -2.47 4.47 28.47
C TRP A 55 -2.05 3.71 27.20
N LEU A 56 -2.74 3.96 26.08
CA LEU A 56 -2.63 3.15 24.85
C LEU A 56 -1.95 3.91 23.69
N GLY A 57 -1.79 5.24 23.79
CA GLY A 57 -1.00 6.03 22.85
C GLY A 57 0.47 5.71 22.98
N LEU A 58 1.23 5.81 21.90
CA LEU A 58 2.69 5.62 21.93
C LEU A 58 3.34 6.87 22.49
N HIS A 59 3.77 6.78 23.74
CA HIS A 59 4.55 7.81 24.40
C HIS A 59 6.03 7.69 24.05
N PHE A 60 6.73 8.80 24.10
CA PHE A 60 8.16 8.85 23.87
C PHE A 60 8.91 7.86 24.80
N VAL A 61 9.92 7.17 24.26
CA VAL A 61 10.62 6.07 24.94
C VAL A 61 11.23 6.45 26.30
N LEU A 62 11.59 7.72 26.48
CA LEU A 62 12.11 8.22 27.76
C LEU A 62 11.03 8.84 28.67
N ALA A 63 9.78 8.88 28.23
CA ALA A 63 8.67 9.34 29.05
C ALA A 63 8.27 8.27 30.10
N SER A 64 7.78 8.71 31.26
CA SER A 64 7.39 7.81 32.33
C SER A 64 6.18 6.92 32.00
N GLN A 65 5.37 7.28 31.02
CA GLN A 65 4.18 6.55 30.59
C GLN A 65 4.46 5.60 29.42
N PHE A 66 5.71 5.52 28.94
CA PHE A 66 6.06 4.62 27.86
C PHE A 66 5.87 3.15 28.24
N ASN A 67 5.27 2.39 27.31
CA ASN A 67 5.16 0.94 27.39
C ASN A 67 5.34 0.34 26.00
N VAL A 68 6.10 -0.75 25.90
CA VAL A 68 6.38 -1.41 24.61
C VAL A 68 5.12 -1.87 23.87
N LEU A 69 4.04 -2.22 24.58
CA LEU A 69 2.76 -2.61 23.96
C LEU A 69 2.09 -1.44 23.22
N GLN A 70 2.47 -0.21 23.55
CA GLN A 70 2.00 0.98 22.85
C GLN A 70 2.44 1.02 21.39
N LEU A 71 3.53 0.32 21.00
CA LEU A 71 3.91 0.14 19.60
C LEU A 71 2.84 -0.58 18.75
N ILE A 72 1.85 -1.20 19.39
CA ILE A 72 0.73 -1.85 18.72
C ILE A 72 -0.57 -1.09 18.98
N SER A 73 -0.85 -0.75 20.25
CA SER A 73 -2.15 -0.18 20.63
C SER A 73 -2.40 1.20 20.03
N TYR A 74 -1.35 2.02 19.85
CA TYR A 74 -1.46 3.35 19.27
C TYR A 74 -2.08 3.37 17.86
N MET A 75 -1.88 2.27 17.10
CA MET A 75 -2.38 2.12 15.73
C MET A 75 -3.92 2.11 15.64
N PHE A 76 -4.61 1.91 16.75
CA PHE A 76 -6.07 1.81 16.82
C PHE A 76 -6.74 3.04 17.45
N LEU A 77 -5.97 4.02 17.90
CA LEU A 77 -6.45 5.27 18.47
C LEU A 77 -6.50 6.38 17.43
N HIS A 78 -7.44 7.32 17.56
CA HIS A 78 -7.56 8.45 16.65
C HIS A 78 -7.89 9.73 17.41
N GLY A 79 -7.24 10.84 17.01
CA GLY A 79 -7.39 12.14 17.70
C GLY A 79 -8.65 12.91 17.31
N SER A 80 -9.30 12.58 16.18
CA SER A 80 -10.49 13.27 15.71
C SER A 80 -11.29 12.43 14.71
N TRP A 81 -12.55 12.83 14.48
CA TRP A 81 -13.39 12.22 13.43
C TRP A 81 -12.76 12.32 12.04
N THR A 82 -12.16 13.47 11.73
CA THR A 82 -11.46 13.67 10.45
C THR A 82 -10.26 12.73 10.31
N HIS A 83 -9.48 12.57 11.38
CA HIS A 83 -8.34 11.66 11.42
C HIS A 83 -8.78 10.20 11.21
N LEU A 84 -9.82 9.74 11.91
CA LEU A 84 -10.41 8.42 11.70
C LEU A 84 -10.90 8.26 10.26
N PHE A 85 -11.65 9.23 9.75
CA PHE A 85 -12.24 9.15 8.41
C PHE A 85 -11.19 8.95 7.33
N PHE A 86 -10.12 9.75 7.30
CA PHE A 86 -9.09 9.62 6.27
C PHE A 86 -8.29 8.33 6.39
N ASN A 87 -8.02 7.85 7.59
CA ASN A 87 -7.40 6.55 7.80
C ASN A 87 -8.29 5.41 7.30
N MET A 88 -9.56 5.40 7.66
CA MET A 88 -10.51 4.36 7.24
C MET A 88 -10.78 4.42 5.74
N PHE A 89 -10.87 5.62 5.16
CA PHE A 89 -11.00 5.79 3.72
C PHE A 89 -9.79 5.23 2.95
N SER A 90 -8.57 5.55 3.40
CA SER A 90 -7.35 5.01 2.82
C SER A 90 -7.29 3.49 2.95
N LEU A 91 -7.59 2.96 4.14
CA LEU A 91 -7.61 1.54 4.42
C LEU A 91 -8.66 0.81 3.56
N TRP A 92 -9.85 1.37 3.41
CA TRP A 92 -10.90 0.81 2.56
C TRP A 92 -10.50 0.84 1.08
N MET A 93 -9.98 1.97 0.58
CA MET A 93 -9.69 2.17 -0.83
C MET A 93 -8.52 1.31 -1.29
N PHE A 94 -7.38 1.38 -0.59
CA PHE A 94 -6.15 0.69 -0.96
C PHE A 94 -6.01 -0.68 -0.29
N GLY A 95 -6.45 -0.81 0.96
CA GLY A 95 -6.30 -2.03 1.75
C GLY A 95 -6.98 -3.23 1.10
N ARG A 96 -8.20 -3.07 0.57
CA ARG A 96 -8.91 -4.15 -0.12
C ARG A 96 -8.16 -4.67 -1.35
N ILE A 97 -7.50 -3.78 -2.10
CA ILE A 97 -6.73 -4.15 -3.29
C ILE A 97 -5.47 -4.91 -2.88
N ILE A 98 -4.77 -4.40 -1.86
CA ILE A 98 -3.55 -5.01 -1.37
C ILE A 98 -3.81 -6.35 -0.68
N GLU A 99 -4.90 -6.48 0.09
CA GLU A 99 -5.31 -7.77 0.68
C GLU A 99 -5.64 -8.79 -0.40
N SER A 100 -6.40 -8.41 -1.43
CA SER A 100 -6.72 -9.29 -2.56
C SER A 100 -5.47 -9.74 -3.32
N THR A 101 -4.43 -8.92 -3.34
CA THR A 101 -3.17 -9.21 -4.06
C THR A 101 -2.20 -10.06 -3.23
N LEU A 102 -2.01 -9.74 -1.95
CA LEU A 102 -1.06 -10.42 -1.06
C LEU A 102 -1.65 -11.64 -0.35
N GLY A 103 -2.98 -11.71 -0.26
CA GLY A 103 -3.73 -12.63 0.59
C GLY A 103 -3.75 -12.18 2.05
N ALA A 104 -4.76 -12.67 2.80
CA ALA A 104 -5.09 -12.22 4.15
C ALA A 104 -3.90 -12.25 5.13
N LYS A 105 -3.15 -13.37 5.19
CA LYS A 105 -2.05 -13.53 6.15
C LYS A 105 -0.90 -12.56 5.90
N ARG A 106 -0.47 -12.40 4.63
CA ARG A 106 0.61 -11.49 4.28
C ARG A 106 0.18 -10.04 4.44
N TYR A 107 -1.08 -9.73 4.13
CA TYR A 107 -1.62 -8.38 4.28
C TYR A 107 -1.66 -7.96 5.76
N LEU A 108 -2.15 -8.83 6.67
CA LEU A 108 -2.15 -8.54 8.09
C LEU A 108 -0.72 -8.32 8.63
N LEU A 109 0.22 -9.21 8.24
CA LEU A 109 1.62 -9.05 8.61
C LEU A 109 2.19 -7.73 8.07
N TYR A 110 1.86 -7.37 6.82
CA TYR A 110 2.28 -6.12 6.19
C TYR A 110 1.77 -4.90 6.96
N TYR A 111 0.48 -4.89 7.31
CA TYR A 111 -0.14 -3.82 8.09
C TYR A 111 0.55 -3.64 9.44
N MET A 112 0.76 -4.73 10.17
CA MET A 112 1.42 -4.70 11.50
C MET A 112 2.87 -4.25 11.41
N VAL A 113 3.64 -4.75 10.44
CA VAL A 113 5.05 -4.36 10.24
C VAL A 113 5.17 -2.88 9.87
N CYS A 114 4.29 -2.37 8.99
CA CYS A 114 4.27 -0.95 8.64
C CYS A 114 3.92 -0.08 9.85
N GLY A 115 2.91 -0.47 10.65
CA GLY A 115 2.51 0.28 11.83
C GLY A 115 3.60 0.27 12.93
N ILE A 116 4.10 -0.88 13.30
CA ILE A 116 5.18 -0.98 14.30
C ILE A 116 6.42 -0.22 13.82
N GLY A 117 6.81 -0.38 12.54
CA GLY A 117 7.93 0.34 11.95
C GLY A 117 7.74 1.85 11.92
N ALA A 118 6.51 2.32 11.72
CA ALA A 118 6.14 3.72 11.82
C ALA A 118 6.38 4.27 13.23
N GLY A 119 5.88 3.56 14.26
CA GLY A 119 6.13 3.92 15.65
C GLY A 119 7.62 3.97 15.98
N LEU A 120 8.39 2.96 15.57
CA LEU A 120 9.84 2.94 15.79
C LEU A 120 10.56 4.12 15.12
N CYS A 121 10.20 4.50 13.90
CA CYS A 121 10.78 5.67 13.24
C CYS A 121 10.41 6.97 13.94
N GLN A 122 9.20 7.09 14.47
CA GLN A 122 8.79 8.24 15.26
C GLN A 122 9.59 8.35 16.56
N GLU A 123 9.76 7.23 17.27
CA GLU A 123 10.57 7.18 18.49
C GLU A 123 12.05 7.54 18.24
N LEU A 124 12.61 7.05 17.13
CA LEU A 124 13.97 7.41 16.74
C LEU A 124 14.10 8.91 16.46
N TRP A 125 13.12 9.51 15.80
CA TRP A 125 13.12 10.94 15.55
C TRP A 125 12.99 11.74 16.86
N GLN A 126 12.03 11.40 17.72
CA GLN A 126 11.85 12.07 19.01
C GLN A 126 13.10 11.93 19.89
N THR A 127 13.76 10.77 19.84
CA THR A 127 15.04 10.56 20.53
C THR A 127 16.13 11.49 19.98
N ALA A 128 16.24 11.61 18.66
CA ALA A 128 17.19 12.52 18.04
C ALA A 128 16.90 13.98 18.43
N ASP A 129 15.64 14.39 18.37
CA ASP A 129 15.18 15.72 18.74
C ASP A 129 15.49 16.06 20.21
N TYR A 130 15.23 15.10 21.13
CA TYR A 130 15.55 15.20 22.53
C TYR A 130 17.05 15.50 22.79
N PHE A 131 17.94 14.81 22.08
CA PHE A 131 19.40 15.01 22.24
C PHE A 131 19.90 16.24 21.48
N ILE A 132 19.39 16.55 20.30
CA ILE A 132 19.76 17.73 19.51
C ILE A 132 19.47 19.01 20.29
N HIS A 133 18.32 19.08 20.96
CA HIS A 133 17.91 20.24 21.75
C HIS A 133 18.42 20.17 23.20
N ASN A 134 19.23 19.15 23.56
CA ASN A 134 19.78 18.96 24.90
C ASN A 134 18.70 19.06 26.01
N LEU A 135 17.53 18.47 25.77
CA LEU A 135 16.39 18.58 26.68
C LEU A 135 16.65 17.93 28.03
N SER A 136 17.64 17.02 28.14
CA SER A 136 18.10 16.42 29.39
C SER A 136 18.69 17.41 30.37
N ALA A 137 19.12 18.60 29.94
CA ALA A 137 19.68 19.64 30.77
C ALA A 137 18.62 20.50 31.52
N TYR A 138 17.35 20.32 31.16
CA TYR A 138 16.28 21.16 31.69
C TYR A 138 15.36 20.34 32.62
N GLU A 139 15.12 20.83 33.82
CA GLU A 139 14.12 20.26 34.74
C GLU A 139 12.72 20.77 34.47
N MET A 140 12.61 22.00 33.96
CA MET A 140 11.37 22.70 33.67
C MET A 140 11.40 23.24 32.23
N VAL A 141 10.26 23.22 31.55
CA VAL A 141 10.07 23.75 30.21
C VAL A 141 9.01 24.85 30.26
N ASP A 142 9.29 25.97 29.62
CA ASP A 142 8.28 26.99 29.33
C ASP A 142 7.47 26.59 28.10
N THR A 143 6.19 26.32 28.29
CA THR A 143 5.29 25.93 27.21
C THR A 143 4.84 27.10 26.33
N GLY A 144 5.39 28.30 26.52
CA GLY A 144 5.04 29.52 25.78
C GLY A 144 3.70 30.14 26.19
N ARG A 145 3.07 29.61 27.27
CA ARG A 145 1.83 30.13 27.86
C ARG A 145 2.03 30.75 29.25
N GLY A 146 3.28 31.06 29.57
CA GLY A 146 3.64 31.66 30.90
C GLY A 146 3.59 30.68 32.07
N ALA A 147 3.42 29.40 31.81
CA ALA A 147 3.46 28.34 32.80
C ALA A 147 4.67 27.41 32.56
N LEU A 148 5.46 27.21 33.64
CA LEU A 148 6.54 26.23 33.64
C LEU A 148 5.94 24.83 33.88
N MET A 149 6.33 23.89 33.06
CA MET A 149 5.93 22.48 33.16
C MET A 149 7.17 21.61 33.47
N PRO A 150 7.09 20.64 34.40
CA PRO A 150 8.17 19.67 34.60
C PRO A 150 8.50 18.93 33.31
N MET A 151 9.79 18.71 33.01
CA MET A 151 10.26 17.99 31.83
C MET A 151 9.59 16.61 31.69
N SER A 152 9.40 15.90 32.82
CA SER A 152 8.72 14.59 32.82
C SER A 152 7.28 14.66 32.31
N GLN A 153 6.53 15.74 32.61
CA GLN A 153 5.18 15.94 32.06
C GLN A 153 5.23 16.34 30.57
N PHE A 154 6.18 17.19 30.22
CA PHE A 154 6.40 17.60 28.83
C PHE A 154 6.68 16.39 27.94
N LEU A 155 7.57 15.49 28.34
CA LEU A 155 7.89 14.27 27.58
C LEU A 155 6.69 13.32 27.46
N ASN A 156 5.82 13.25 28.48
CA ASN A 156 4.58 12.47 28.40
C ASN A 156 3.58 13.04 27.37
N SER A 157 3.67 14.35 27.02
CA SER A 157 2.85 14.92 25.97
C SER A 157 3.27 14.55 24.55
N TRP A 158 4.48 14.02 24.39
CA TRP A 158 4.98 13.50 23.11
C TRP A 158 4.34 12.13 22.85
N THR A 159 3.11 12.16 22.39
CA THR A 159 2.29 10.96 22.20
C THR A 159 1.84 10.85 20.76
N THR A 160 2.08 9.71 20.16
CA THR A 160 1.67 9.37 18.79
C THR A 160 0.48 8.43 18.80
N ILE A 161 -0.53 8.71 17.97
CA ILE A 161 -1.72 7.88 17.78
C ILE A 161 -2.13 7.85 16.31
N GLY A 162 -2.67 6.73 15.87
CA GLY A 162 -3.29 6.58 14.56
C GLY A 162 -2.83 5.38 13.76
N ALA A 163 -3.71 4.91 12.87
CA ALA A 163 -3.43 3.88 11.89
C ALA A 163 -2.62 4.40 10.68
N SER A 164 -2.34 5.71 10.63
CA SER A 164 -1.81 6.39 9.44
C SER A 164 -0.48 5.82 8.96
N GLY A 165 0.45 5.48 9.86
CA GLY A 165 1.71 4.86 9.47
C GLY A 165 1.53 3.56 8.68
N ALA A 166 0.61 2.69 9.12
CA ALA A 166 0.24 1.49 8.37
C ALA A 166 -0.48 1.81 7.05
N CYS A 167 -1.35 2.83 7.04
CA CYS A 167 -2.03 3.31 5.83
C CYS A 167 -1.05 3.83 4.79
N TYR A 168 -0.02 4.59 5.19
CA TYR A 168 1.06 5.04 4.30
C TYR A 168 1.88 3.86 3.76
N GLY A 169 2.12 2.82 4.57
CA GLY A 169 2.70 1.57 4.11
C GLY A 169 1.85 0.89 3.02
N ILE A 170 0.52 0.80 3.23
CA ILE A 170 -0.42 0.25 2.24
C ILE A 170 -0.43 1.10 0.96
N LEU A 171 -0.41 2.43 1.08
CA LEU A 171 -0.32 3.35 -0.03
C LEU A 171 0.96 3.13 -0.86
N LEU A 172 2.10 2.92 -0.18
CA LEU A 172 3.36 2.55 -0.83
C LEU A 172 3.23 1.21 -1.57
N ALA A 173 2.62 0.18 -0.94
CA ALA A 173 2.40 -1.11 -1.59
C ALA A 173 1.60 -0.95 -2.88
N PHE A 174 0.55 -0.12 -2.85
CA PHE A 174 -0.24 0.17 -4.04
C PHE A 174 0.61 0.78 -5.15
N GLY A 175 1.39 1.82 -4.87
CA GLY A 175 2.29 2.44 -5.86
C GLY A 175 3.39 1.52 -6.39
N ALA A 176 3.88 0.59 -5.54
CA ALA A 176 4.94 -0.35 -5.91
C ALA A 176 4.41 -1.55 -6.73
N LEU A 177 3.22 -2.06 -6.41
CA LEU A 177 2.60 -3.20 -7.09
C LEU A 177 1.81 -2.79 -8.35
N PHE A 178 1.21 -1.60 -8.34
CA PHE A 178 0.37 -1.08 -9.42
C PHE A 178 0.85 0.30 -9.93
N PRO A 179 2.13 0.46 -10.34
CA PRO A 179 2.74 1.77 -10.59
C PRO A 179 2.09 2.58 -11.71
N ASN A 180 1.44 1.93 -12.66
CA ASN A 180 0.84 2.56 -13.83
C ASN A 180 -0.68 2.71 -13.72
N GLU A 181 -1.31 2.16 -12.66
CA GLU A 181 -2.72 2.36 -12.41
C GLU A 181 -3.03 3.85 -12.17
N ARG A 182 -4.18 4.28 -12.67
CA ARG A 182 -4.60 5.68 -12.55
C ARG A 182 -5.49 5.86 -11.33
N ILE A 183 -5.07 6.74 -10.44
CA ILE A 183 -5.88 7.22 -9.32
C ILE A 183 -6.49 8.55 -9.74
N MET A 184 -7.80 8.69 -9.58
CA MET A 184 -8.45 9.98 -9.74
C MET A 184 -8.33 10.73 -8.42
N LEU A 185 -7.63 11.87 -8.41
CA LEU A 185 -7.68 12.79 -7.30
C LEU A 185 -9.10 13.34 -7.16
N LEU A 186 -9.54 13.57 -5.93
CA LEU A 186 -10.90 14.03 -5.69
C LEU A 186 -11.04 15.53 -6.02
N ILE A 187 -10.05 16.33 -5.65
CA ILE A 187 -10.05 17.78 -5.82
C ILE A 187 -8.61 18.25 -6.10
N PRO A 188 -8.31 18.77 -7.30
CA PRO A 188 -9.09 18.70 -8.54
C PRO A 188 -9.12 17.28 -9.13
N PRO A 189 -10.12 16.90 -9.94
CA PRO A 189 -10.25 15.54 -10.49
C PRO A 189 -9.21 15.29 -11.59
N ILE A 190 -7.96 15.09 -11.20
CA ILE A 190 -6.84 14.83 -12.10
C ILE A 190 -6.47 13.35 -12.04
N PRO A 191 -6.48 12.62 -13.18
CA PRO A 191 -6.00 11.26 -13.24
C PRO A 191 -4.47 11.23 -13.13
N MET A 192 -3.93 10.62 -12.08
CA MET A 192 -2.50 10.50 -11.83
C MET A 192 -2.09 9.02 -11.70
N LYS A 193 -0.92 8.65 -12.23
CA LYS A 193 -0.39 7.29 -12.03
C LYS A 193 0.01 7.09 -10.57
N ALA A 194 -0.31 5.91 -10.03
CA ALA A 194 -0.08 5.56 -8.63
C ALA A 194 1.36 5.84 -8.16
N LYS A 195 2.36 5.54 -8.97
CA LYS A 195 3.77 5.82 -8.63
C LYS A 195 4.05 7.30 -8.36
N TYR A 196 3.44 8.22 -9.12
CA TYR A 196 3.62 9.66 -8.91
C TYR A 196 2.82 10.17 -7.73
N PHE A 197 1.62 9.62 -7.53
CA PHE A 197 0.80 9.91 -6.36
C PHE A 197 1.53 9.57 -5.07
N VAL A 198 2.06 8.35 -4.96
CA VAL A 198 2.79 7.88 -3.78
C VAL A 198 4.09 8.65 -3.57
N ALA A 199 4.86 8.91 -4.65
CA ALA A 199 6.08 9.71 -4.58
C ALA A 199 5.79 11.14 -4.13
N GLY A 200 4.70 11.75 -4.62
CA GLY A 200 4.25 13.08 -4.20
C GLY A 200 3.89 13.14 -2.72
N TYR A 201 3.12 12.16 -2.21
CA TYR A 201 2.82 12.06 -0.78
C TYR A 201 4.08 11.88 0.07
N ALA A 202 5.01 11.02 -0.33
CA ALA A 202 6.28 10.85 0.38
C ALA A 202 7.10 12.15 0.40
N ALA A 203 7.12 12.90 -0.70
CA ALA A 203 7.79 14.20 -0.77
C ALA A 203 7.12 15.25 0.12
N ILE A 204 5.79 15.29 0.16
CA ILE A 204 5.03 16.19 1.06
C ILE A 204 5.34 15.85 2.51
N GLU A 205 5.29 14.58 2.91
CA GLU A 205 5.62 14.15 4.28
C GLU A 205 7.05 14.54 4.67
N LEU A 206 8.02 14.33 3.77
CA LEU A 206 9.40 14.70 4.03
C LEU A 206 9.57 16.22 4.18
N PHE A 207 8.91 17.01 3.32
CA PHE A 207 8.93 18.47 3.40
C PHE A 207 8.25 18.96 4.67
N SER A 208 7.07 18.43 5.00
CA SER A 208 6.32 18.78 6.20
C SER A 208 7.08 18.39 7.47
N ALA A 209 7.74 17.23 7.50
CA ALA A 209 8.59 16.81 8.62
C ALA A 209 9.69 17.82 8.97
N TYR A 210 10.12 18.61 7.99
CA TYR A 210 11.17 19.62 8.20
C TYR A 210 10.60 21.02 8.46
N THR A 211 9.43 21.37 7.92
CA THR A 211 8.91 22.75 7.93
C THR A 211 7.71 22.97 8.84
N SER A 212 6.94 21.92 9.15
CA SER A 212 5.72 22.03 9.92
C SER A 212 5.97 21.91 11.42
N ASN A 213 5.33 22.83 12.19
CA ASN A 213 5.19 22.72 13.63
C ASN A 213 3.80 22.20 14.01
N ASP A 214 3.21 21.38 13.14
CA ASP A 214 1.92 20.75 13.40
C ASP A 214 2.08 19.50 14.28
N ASN A 215 0.96 19.00 14.83
CA ASN A 215 0.93 17.80 15.65
C ASN A 215 0.87 16.50 14.83
N VAL A 216 1.38 16.51 13.57
CA VAL A 216 1.36 15.36 12.68
C VAL A 216 2.67 14.59 12.77
N ALA A 217 2.59 13.28 12.95
CA ALA A 217 3.75 12.41 13.05
C ALA A 217 4.31 12.04 11.65
N HIS A 218 4.89 13.02 10.95
CA HIS A 218 5.42 12.84 9.59
C HIS A 218 6.47 11.72 9.49
N PHE A 219 7.33 11.59 10.50
CA PHE A 219 8.32 10.51 10.55
C PHE A 219 7.71 9.13 10.74
N ALA A 220 6.55 9.04 11.41
CA ALA A 220 5.80 7.78 11.45
C ALA A 220 5.25 7.40 10.06
N HIS A 221 4.76 8.37 9.28
CA HIS A 221 4.27 8.12 7.93
C HIS A 221 5.39 7.61 7.00
N LEU A 222 6.53 8.29 7.00
CA LEU A 222 7.72 7.88 6.25
C LEU A 222 8.26 6.52 6.74
N GLY A 223 8.24 6.28 8.04
CA GLY A 223 8.61 5.01 8.65
C GLY A 223 7.73 3.85 8.17
N GLY A 224 6.41 4.05 8.13
CA GLY A 224 5.48 3.06 7.59
C GLY A 224 5.75 2.71 6.13
N MET A 225 6.05 3.72 5.31
CA MET A 225 6.48 3.51 3.92
C MET A 225 7.81 2.74 3.84
N LEU A 226 8.80 3.11 4.64
CA LEU A 226 10.12 2.47 4.65
C LEU A 226 10.02 0.98 4.99
N PHE A 227 9.36 0.64 6.11
CA PHE A 227 9.20 -0.75 6.53
C PHE A 227 8.35 -1.56 5.55
N GLY A 228 7.34 -0.94 4.96
CA GLY A 228 6.55 -1.53 3.89
C GLY A 228 7.39 -1.86 2.65
N TRP A 229 8.25 -0.94 2.22
CA TRP A 229 9.17 -1.16 1.11
C TRP A 229 10.18 -2.27 1.38
N LEU A 230 10.77 -2.30 2.58
CA LEU A 230 11.72 -3.33 3.01
C LEU A 230 11.07 -4.72 2.97
N LEU A 231 9.83 -4.85 3.48
CA LEU A 231 9.12 -6.11 3.52
C LEU A 231 8.73 -6.60 2.12
N LEU A 232 8.25 -5.71 1.25
CA LEU A 232 7.95 -6.07 -0.16
C LEU A 232 9.23 -6.49 -0.90
N ARG A 233 10.35 -5.79 -0.68
CA ARG A 233 11.64 -6.13 -1.26
C ARG A 233 12.14 -7.51 -0.78
N TYR A 234 11.96 -7.80 0.51
CA TYR A 234 12.29 -9.10 1.11
C TYR A 234 11.48 -10.23 0.45
N TRP A 235 10.16 -10.08 0.36
CA TRP A 235 9.30 -11.10 -0.28
C TRP A 235 9.62 -11.31 -1.75
N ARG A 236 9.91 -10.24 -2.48
CA ARG A 236 10.32 -10.32 -3.88
C ARG A 236 11.61 -11.13 -4.06
N LYS A 237 12.60 -10.94 -3.19
CA LYS A 237 13.84 -11.73 -3.20
C LYS A 237 13.58 -13.21 -2.93
N GLN A 238 12.74 -13.52 -1.93
CA GLN A 238 12.39 -14.91 -1.62
C GLN A 238 11.71 -15.62 -2.79
N THR A 239 10.81 -14.96 -3.47
CA THR A 239 10.12 -15.54 -4.64
C THR A 239 11.09 -15.83 -5.77
N GLN A 240 12.03 -14.93 -6.04
CA GLN A 240 13.06 -15.12 -7.06
C GLN A 240 14.01 -16.30 -6.72
N GLN A 241 14.41 -16.43 -5.45
CA GLN A 241 15.25 -17.55 -5.00
C GLN A 241 14.53 -18.90 -5.09
N ARG A 242 13.24 -18.97 -4.73
CA ARG A 242 12.45 -20.20 -4.84
C ARG A 242 12.28 -20.65 -6.30
N GLN A 243 12.13 -19.73 -7.24
CA GLN A 243 12.06 -20.04 -8.67
C GLN A 243 13.39 -20.56 -9.22
N GLN A 244 14.54 -20.12 -8.69
CA GLN A 244 15.85 -20.66 -9.05
C GLN A 244 16.12 -22.06 -8.44
N PHE A 245 15.49 -22.40 -7.31
CA PHE A 245 15.75 -23.65 -6.58
C PHE A 245 14.75 -24.77 -6.90
N SER A 246 13.66 -24.49 -7.62
CA SER A 246 12.76 -25.53 -8.13
C SER A 246 13.37 -26.13 -9.39
N GLY A 247 14.26 -27.12 -9.20
CA GLY A 247 14.98 -27.84 -10.23
C GLY A 247 14.12 -28.81 -11.08
N TRP A 248 12.89 -28.39 -11.41
CA TRP A 248 12.09 -29.01 -12.46
C TRP A 248 12.20 -28.11 -13.68
N GLN A 249 12.84 -28.65 -14.71
CA GLN A 249 12.98 -28.05 -16.02
C GLN A 249 11.62 -27.59 -16.56
N THR A 250 11.25 -26.34 -16.29
CA THR A 250 10.37 -25.61 -17.16
C THR A 250 11.24 -25.06 -18.29
N TRP A 251 10.84 -25.29 -19.53
CA TRP A 251 11.42 -24.80 -20.77
C TRP A 251 11.96 -23.38 -20.60
N PRO A 252 13.11 -23.04 -21.18
CA PRO A 252 13.70 -21.72 -21.01
C PRO A 252 12.77 -20.67 -21.58
N ASN A 253 12.01 -20.04 -20.70
CA ASN A 253 11.34 -18.80 -21.01
C ASN A 253 12.45 -17.76 -21.15
N GLU A 254 12.68 -17.27 -22.34
CA GLU A 254 13.67 -16.22 -22.62
C GLU A 254 13.35 -15.00 -21.74
N GLN A 255 13.95 -14.98 -20.56
CA GLN A 255 13.96 -13.80 -19.73
C GLN A 255 14.67 -12.70 -20.54
N ARG A 256 13.92 -11.69 -20.96
CA ARG A 256 14.47 -10.41 -21.37
C ARG A 256 15.42 -9.95 -20.26
N ARG A 257 16.72 -10.22 -20.42
CA ARG A 257 17.77 -9.59 -19.65
C ARG A 257 17.65 -8.09 -19.89
N HIS A 258 17.08 -7.35 -18.95
CA HIS A 258 17.28 -5.93 -18.88
C HIS A 258 18.78 -5.73 -18.67
N SER A 259 19.51 -5.54 -19.77
CA SER A 259 20.90 -5.16 -19.68
C SER A 259 20.95 -3.81 -18.96
N SER A 260 21.62 -3.82 -17.80
CA SER A 260 21.92 -2.57 -17.08
C SER A 260 22.48 -1.55 -18.05
N TRP A 261 22.12 -0.26 -17.92
CA TRP A 261 22.66 0.81 -18.75
C TRP A 261 24.20 0.84 -18.75
N TRP A 262 24.85 0.37 -17.67
CA TRP A 262 26.28 0.14 -17.58
C TRP A 262 26.79 -0.91 -18.56
N GLN A 263 26.05 -1.99 -18.82
CA GLN A 263 26.42 -2.99 -19.84
C GLN A 263 26.25 -2.45 -21.26
N ARG A 264 25.36 -1.48 -21.48
CA ARG A 264 25.24 -0.77 -22.76
C ARG A 264 26.44 0.16 -22.99
N LEU A 265 26.88 0.90 -21.97
CA LEU A 265 28.08 1.72 -22.04
C LEU A 265 29.36 0.90 -22.30
N GLN A 266 29.54 -0.22 -21.60
CA GLN A 266 30.69 -1.12 -21.84
C GLN A 266 30.74 -1.70 -23.26
N ARG A 267 29.57 -1.93 -23.91
CA ARG A 267 29.51 -2.37 -25.30
C ARG A 267 29.91 -1.26 -26.30
N ILE A 268 29.68 0.00 -25.98
CA ILE A 268 30.08 1.15 -26.81
C ILE A 268 31.60 1.32 -26.79
N PHE A 269 32.23 1.08 -25.64
CA PHE A 269 33.69 1.21 -25.48
C PHE A 269 34.50 -0.05 -25.91
N LYS A 270 33.81 -1.20 -26.18
CA LYS A 270 34.45 -2.46 -26.54
C LYS A 270 34.26 -2.85 -28.02
N LYS A 271 34.04 -1.87 -28.91
CA LYS A 271 33.95 -2.11 -30.34
C LYS A 271 35.30 -1.81 -30.97
N ASN A 272 36.25 -2.72 -30.81
CA ASN A 272 37.34 -3.02 -31.73
C ASN A 272 38.01 -4.30 -31.23
N GLU A 273 37.79 -5.39 -31.90
CA GLU A 273 38.70 -6.47 -32.29
C GLU A 273 37.98 -7.78 -32.54
N THR A 274 38.17 -8.26 -33.78
CA THR A 274 38.16 -9.64 -34.30
C THR A 274 36.83 -10.39 -34.28
N GLY A 275 36.20 -10.71 -35.42
CA GLY A 275 36.55 -11.81 -36.30
C GLY A 275 35.55 -12.96 -36.20
N ASN A 276 34.77 -13.16 -37.24
CA ASN A 276 34.04 -14.36 -37.76
C ASN A 276 33.91 -15.60 -36.88
N ALA A 277 32.64 -15.98 -36.59
CA ALA A 277 32.21 -17.40 -36.65
C ALA A 277 30.71 -17.45 -36.96
N HIS A 278 30.37 -18.11 -38.06
CA HIS A 278 29.05 -18.50 -38.49
C HIS A 278 28.36 -19.42 -37.50
N HIS A 279 27.15 -19.05 -37.06
CA HIS A 279 26.09 -20.01 -36.70
C HIS A 279 24.75 -19.48 -37.21
N THR A 280 24.31 -20.06 -38.33
CA THR A 280 22.97 -19.92 -38.89
C THR A 280 21.98 -20.67 -38.02
N ALA A 281 21.27 -19.96 -37.17
CA ALA A 281 19.96 -20.36 -36.68
C ALA A 281 18.99 -19.27 -37.20
N THR A 282 18.07 -19.67 -38.06
CA THR A 282 17.01 -18.84 -38.63
C THR A 282 16.19 -18.23 -37.50
N ARG A 283 16.50 -17.02 -37.15
CA ARG A 283 15.65 -16.17 -36.28
C ARG A 283 14.57 -15.59 -37.17
N GLU A 284 13.33 -16.01 -36.97
CA GLU A 284 12.17 -15.25 -37.42
C GLU A 284 12.36 -13.78 -37.01
N SER A 285 12.29 -12.83 -37.93
CA SER A 285 12.55 -11.44 -37.62
C SER A 285 11.45 -10.94 -36.67
N ASP A 286 11.78 -10.04 -35.74
CA ASP A 286 10.81 -9.41 -34.83
C ASP A 286 9.64 -8.78 -35.58
N TYR A 287 9.83 -8.44 -36.84
CA TYR A 287 8.80 -7.93 -37.75
C TYR A 287 7.82 -9.04 -38.16
N GLU A 288 8.30 -10.23 -38.55
CA GLU A 288 7.46 -11.38 -38.94
C GLU A 288 6.65 -11.90 -37.74
N TYR A 289 7.26 -11.96 -36.55
CA TYR A 289 6.57 -12.31 -35.30
C TYR A 289 5.44 -11.30 -34.98
N ASN A 290 5.72 -10.00 -35.05
CA ASN A 290 4.73 -8.95 -34.78
C ASN A 290 3.60 -8.92 -35.82
N MET A 291 3.88 -9.20 -37.11
CA MET A 291 2.87 -9.30 -38.14
C MET A 291 1.96 -10.50 -37.92
N ARG A 292 2.53 -11.65 -37.52
CA ARG A 292 1.77 -12.87 -37.24
C ARG A 292 0.88 -12.70 -35.99
N SER A 293 1.39 -12.05 -34.93
CA SER A 293 0.60 -11.75 -33.74
C SER A 293 -0.59 -10.84 -34.06
N LYS A 294 -0.40 -9.79 -34.86
CA LYS A 294 -1.48 -8.91 -35.29
C LYS A 294 -2.53 -9.62 -36.18
N GLN A 295 -2.10 -10.56 -37.04
CA GLN A 295 -3.02 -11.36 -37.84
C GLN A 295 -3.83 -12.35 -36.98
N GLU A 296 -3.21 -12.96 -35.95
CA GLU A 296 -3.91 -13.84 -35.00
C GLU A 296 -4.93 -13.04 -34.16
N GLU A 297 -4.59 -11.81 -33.70
CA GLU A 297 -5.52 -10.91 -33.00
C GLU A 297 -6.71 -10.51 -33.89
N ALA A 298 -6.46 -10.06 -35.09
CA ALA A 298 -7.53 -9.68 -36.05
C ALA A 298 -8.47 -10.84 -36.37
N ARG A 299 -7.91 -12.06 -36.47
CA ARG A 299 -8.72 -13.27 -36.73
C ARG A 299 -9.54 -13.68 -35.51
N MET A 300 -9.02 -13.49 -34.31
CA MET A 300 -9.78 -13.69 -33.07
C MET A 300 -10.95 -12.72 -32.97
N ASP A 301 -10.73 -11.45 -33.29
CA ASP A 301 -11.77 -10.42 -33.25
C ASP A 301 -12.89 -10.73 -34.26
N GLU A 302 -12.55 -11.21 -35.46
CA GLU A 302 -13.55 -11.66 -36.44
C GLU A 302 -14.42 -12.83 -35.92
N ILE A 303 -13.81 -13.81 -35.28
CA ILE A 303 -14.51 -14.97 -34.72
C ILE A 303 -15.40 -14.54 -33.54
N LEU A 304 -14.92 -13.63 -32.68
CA LEU A 304 -15.68 -13.09 -31.55
C LEU A 304 -16.86 -12.23 -32.02
N ASP A 305 -16.68 -11.40 -33.05
CA ASP A 305 -17.75 -10.63 -33.69
C ASP A 305 -18.83 -11.52 -34.29
N LYS A 306 -18.43 -12.63 -34.89
CA LYS A 306 -19.37 -13.61 -35.45
C LYS A 306 -20.18 -14.31 -34.37
N ILE A 307 -19.53 -14.66 -33.23
CA ILE A 307 -20.22 -15.20 -32.06
C ILE A 307 -21.22 -14.18 -31.50
N HIS A 308 -20.82 -12.91 -31.42
CA HIS A 308 -21.69 -11.86 -30.90
C HIS A 308 -22.92 -11.59 -31.76
N ARG A 309 -22.80 -11.70 -33.09
CA ARG A 309 -23.91 -11.45 -34.04
C ARG A 309 -24.80 -12.66 -34.26
N SER A 310 -24.26 -13.86 -34.25
CA SER A 310 -24.98 -15.05 -34.72
C SER A 310 -24.89 -16.27 -33.81
N GLY A 311 -24.24 -16.11 -32.62
CA GLY A 311 -24.07 -17.19 -31.61
C GLY A 311 -22.95 -18.18 -31.95
N TYR A 312 -22.53 -18.95 -30.95
CA TYR A 312 -21.43 -19.92 -31.05
C TYR A 312 -21.69 -21.04 -32.08
N ASP A 313 -22.95 -21.41 -32.31
CA ASP A 313 -23.33 -22.48 -33.23
C ASP A 313 -23.17 -22.09 -34.70
N SER A 314 -23.03 -20.79 -35.00
CA SER A 314 -22.77 -20.28 -36.35
C SER A 314 -21.32 -20.43 -36.81
N LEU A 315 -20.41 -20.83 -35.92
CA LEU A 315 -19.00 -21.07 -36.23
C LEU A 315 -18.81 -22.36 -36.99
N THR A 316 -17.98 -22.32 -38.03
CA THR A 316 -17.51 -23.52 -38.72
C THR A 316 -16.63 -24.39 -37.85
N PRO A 317 -16.46 -25.68 -38.13
CA PRO A 317 -15.56 -26.57 -37.40
C PRO A 317 -14.12 -26.06 -37.31
N ASP A 318 -13.63 -25.37 -38.34
CA ASP A 318 -12.28 -24.81 -38.40
C ASP A 318 -12.16 -23.54 -37.51
N GLU A 319 -13.15 -22.68 -37.51
CA GLU A 319 -13.22 -21.51 -36.63
C GLU A 319 -13.28 -21.94 -35.15
N LYS A 320 -14.02 -22.99 -34.82
CA LYS A 320 -14.04 -23.59 -33.46
C LYS A 320 -12.67 -24.12 -33.04
N LYS A 321 -11.96 -24.82 -33.94
CA LYS A 321 -10.60 -25.28 -33.67
C LYS A 321 -9.61 -24.14 -33.46
N GLU A 322 -9.73 -23.10 -34.28
CA GLU A 322 -8.87 -21.93 -34.24
C GLU A 322 -9.10 -21.14 -32.95
N LEU A 323 -10.34 -20.91 -32.54
CA LEU A 323 -10.71 -20.31 -31.26
C LEU A 323 -10.09 -21.09 -30.07
N PHE A 324 -10.18 -22.42 -30.07
CA PHE A 324 -9.58 -23.26 -29.05
C PHE A 324 -8.04 -23.20 -29.04
N ARG A 325 -7.42 -23.11 -30.23
CA ARG A 325 -5.96 -23.02 -30.36
C ARG A 325 -5.43 -21.73 -29.75
N ILE A 326 -6.11 -20.62 -30.02
CA ILE A 326 -5.68 -19.29 -29.58
C ILE A 326 -5.99 -19.08 -28.08
N SER A 327 -7.10 -19.64 -27.57
CA SER A 327 -7.47 -19.52 -26.14
C SER A 327 -6.58 -20.32 -25.16
N ARG A 328 -5.75 -21.26 -25.67
CA ARG A 328 -4.83 -22.07 -24.86
C ARG A 328 -3.41 -21.51 -24.77
N ARG A 329 -3.12 -20.38 -25.45
CA ARG A 329 -1.85 -19.66 -25.34
C ARG A 329 -1.95 -18.51 -24.34
#